data_78d816e4e2e031d0584b1969410f094a
#
_entry.id   78d816e4e2e031d0584b1969410f094a
#
_cell.length_a   1.000
_cell.length_b   1.000
_cell.length_c   1.000
_cell.angle_alpha   90.00
_cell.angle_beta   90.00
_cell.angle_gamma   90.00
#
_symmetry.space_group_name_H-M   'P 1'
#
loop_
_entity.id
_entity.type
_entity.pdbx_description
1 polymer ?
#
loop_
_entity_poly.entity_id
_entity_poly.type
_entity_poly.pdbx_seq_one_letter_code
_entity_poly.pdbx_strand_id
1 'polypeptide(L)'
;MTPKFYKTKKVLIVDDCDPVRASIKGMLQKIGFEHISSVTDANAAIANCTEVQYDFILSDFNLGEGKDGYQLFEALKHLHLLKAGCCFIIISAESQRQLVHGVVELQPDSYLLKPFSFIQLEKRLMRAFQIKHALGRVYHEIHQELFVEAANSCDVIIKSDADFAIYALRLKGELLIQIEHFQAAEQLYLQILSRREYAWAKLGLAISRFCQQRWLEAEFELRELSKLDETRVEALDWLARLFIKRQLLKDGYDTLAEVTKLSPKNYQRQKALANLAVLNGLKEDAVKIYARLQQAARYSIYDTPENFLNYARAILDHAKDVNLLELNRLMKKIDEILGNIGKRFSLESYVHEEMVVRSRMSILRGNIDEAREFLVKSDTAEAGRTLSSEACLDKAKAFFEAGNLSRSDEYMAQLEDLAVQDDLLANTLNVLIQYEHKAHDNLREEIKTLNNDGLDAYQNGYYGRALEFFNKAFDYMPYNPSLALNLLQTISKIGGVNKDTARLARRCVVILEQSELN
;
A
#
# COMPACT_ATOMS: atom_id res chain seq x y z
N MET A 1 -3.66 6.98 -42.72
CA MET A 1 -3.12 5.61 -42.89
C MET A 1 -3.98 4.86 -43.87
N THR A 2 -3.37 4.04 -44.72
CA THR A 2 -4.14 3.28 -45.72
C THR A 2 -4.83 2.07 -45.06
N PRO A 3 -5.97 1.57 -45.55
CA PRO A 3 -6.64 0.36 -45.05
C PRO A 3 -5.70 -0.86 -44.93
N LYS A 4 -4.61 -0.90 -45.71
CA LYS A 4 -3.58 -1.95 -45.63
C LYS A 4 -2.86 -2.03 -44.28
N PHE A 5 -2.80 -0.93 -43.52
CA PHE A 5 -2.09 -0.89 -42.24
C PHE A 5 -2.76 -1.73 -41.13
N TYR A 6 -4.10 -1.62 -41.02
CA TYR A 6 -4.85 -2.32 -39.98
C TYR A 6 -5.01 -3.83 -40.26
N LYS A 7 -4.79 -4.28 -41.49
CA LYS A 7 -4.95 -5.69 -41.88
C LYS A 7 -4.05 -6.66 -41.09
N THR A 8 -2.83 -6.22 -40.76
CA THR A 8 -1.84 -7.04 -40.02
C THR A 8 -1.93 -6.87 -38.52
N LYS A 9 -2.76 -5.97 -38.02
CA LYS A 9 -2.87 -5.63 -36.59
C LYS A 9 -3.89 -6.53 -35.91
N LYS A 10 -3.52 -7.01 -34.72
CA LYS A 10 -4.38 -7.84 -33.87
C LYS A 10 -5.07 -6.96 -32.84
N VAL A 11 -6.39 -7.09 -32.71
CA VAL A 11 -7.20 -6.36 -31.74
C VAL A 11 -8.02 -7.32 -30.89
N LEU A 12 -8.05 -7.06 -29.58
CA LEU A 12 -8.90 -7.74 -28.61
C LEU A 12 -10.00 -6.79 -28.15
N ILE A 13 -11.24 -7.27 -28.17
CA ILE A 13 -12.41 -6.58 -27.62
C ILE A 13 -12.78 -7.30 -26.32
N VAL A 14 -12.94 -6.56 -25.23
CA VAL A 14 -13.36 -7.07 -23.91
C VAL A 14 -14.59 -6.29 -23.47
N ASP A 15 -15.77 -6.92 -23.47
CA ASP A 15 -17.04 -6.28 -23.10
C ASP A 15 -18.03 -7.42 -22.77
N ASP A 16 -18.80 -7.32 -21.69
CA ASP A 16 -19.73 -8.38 -21.26
C ASP A 16 -21.01 -8.43 -22.12
N CYS A 17 -21.30 -7.38 -22.88
CA CYS A 17 -22.51 -7.24 -23.69
C CYS A 17 -22.30 -7.67 -25.14
N ASP A 18 -22.90 -8.79 -25.58
CA ASP A 18 -22.80 -9.32 -26.95
C ASP A 18 -23.14 -8.30 -28.06
N PRO A 19 -24.26 -7.54 -28.01
CA PRO A 19 -24.57 -6.53 -28.99
C PRO A 19 -23.49 -5.44 -29.12
N VAL A 20 -22.87 -5.03 -28.02
CA VAL A 20 -21.80 -4.02 -28.01
C VAL A 20 -20.55 -4.59 -28.66
N ARG A 21 -20.14 -5.82 -28.31
CA ARG A 21 -19.01 -6.51 -28.97
C ARG A 21 -19.22 -6.63 -30.47
N ALA A 22 -20.41 -7.05 -30.89
CA ALA A 22 -20.75 -7.16 -32.32
C ALA A 22 -20.67 -5.80 -33.02
N SER A 23 -21.16 -4.73 -32.40
CA SER A 23 -21.11 -3.38 -32.95
C SER A 23 -19.66 -2.89 -33.09
N ILE A 24 -18.83 -3.02 -32.04
CA ILE A 24 -17.43 -2.64 -32.08
C ILE A 24 -16.67 -3.45 -33.14
N LYS A 25 -16.91 -4.77 -33.21
CA LYS A 25 -16.32 -5.64 -34.23
C LYS A 25 -16.66 -5.17 -35.64
N GLY A 26 -17.93 -4.82 -35.91
CA GLY A 26 -18.36 -4.27 -37.19
C GLY A 26 -17.69 -2.93 -37.54
N MET A 27 -17.48 -2.06 -36.54
CA MET A 27 -16.74 -0.81 -36.72
C MET A 27 -15.26 -1.08 -37.05
N LEU A 28 -14.59 -1.99 -36.33
CA LEU A 28 -13.19 -2.35 -36.57
C LEU A 28 -12.97 -3.00 -37.94
N GLN A 29 -13.92 -3.83 -38.41
CA GLN A 29 -13.89 -4.39 -39.78
C GLN A 29 -13.98 -3.29 -40.83
N LYS A 30 -14.84 -2.28 -40.64
CA LYS A 30 -14.93 -1.11 -41.53
C LYS A 30 -13.65 -0.27 -41.53
N ILE A 31 -12.93 -0.17 -40.40
CA ILE A 31 -11.62 0.48 -40.31
C ILE A 31 -10.55 -0.30 -41.08
N GLY A 32 -10.72 -1.62 -41.24
CA GLY A 32 -9.82 -2.48 -42.02
C GLY A 32 -9.05 -3.51 -41.18
N PHE A 33 -9.46 -3.79 -39.92
CA PHE A 33 -8.90 -4.89 -39.13
C PHE A 33 -9.42 -6.25 -39.67
N GLU A 34 -8.50 -7.19 -39.85
CA GLU A 34 -8.81 -8.58 -40.22
C GLU A 34 -8.70 -9.55 -39.04
N HIS A 35 -7.82 -9.23 -38.04
CA HIS A 35 -7.56 -10.09 -36.87
C HIS A 35 -8.23 -9.52 -35.62
N ILE A 36 -9.49 -9.87 -35.41
CA ILE A 36 -10.32 -9.37 -34.31
C ILE A 36 -10.72 -10.54 -33.43
N SER A 37 -10.22 -10.54 -32.18
CA SER A 37 -10.67 -11.43 -31.10
C SER A 37 -11.66 -10.69 -30.19
N SER A 38 -12.58 -11.42 -29.57
CA SER A 38 -13.50 -10.83 -28.60
C SER A 38 -13.77 -11.81 -27.44
N VAL A 39 -13.83 -11.28 -26.23
CA VAL A 39 -14.08 -12.03 -25.00
C VAL A 39 -15.08 -11.27 -24.11
N THR A 40 -15.68 -11.97 -23.16
CA THR A 40 -16.76 -11.47 -22.31
C THR A 40 -16.28 -10.86 -20.99
N ASP A 41 -15.12 -11.29 -20.51
CA ASP A 41 -14.66 -10.96 -19.16
C ASP A 41 -13.13 -10.82 -19.09
N ALA A 42 -12.65 -10.27 -17.98
CA ALA A 42 -11.24 -9.98 -17.78
C ALA A 42 -10.35 -11.24 -17.68
N ASN A 43 -10.85 -12.35 -17.13
CA ASN A 43 -10.04 -13.57 -17.01
C ASN A 43 -9.80 -14.20 -18.38
N ALA A 44 -10.83 -14.22 -19.22
CA ALA A 44 -10.71 -14.64 -20.62
C ALA A 44 -9.76 -13.72 -21.40
N ALA A 45 -9.77 -12.40 -21.13
CA ALA A 45 -8.84 -11.46 -21.73
C ALA A 45 -7.39 -11.73 -21.32
N ILE A 46 -7.12 -11.97 -20.03
CA ILE A 46 -5.79 -12.33 -19.51
C ILE A 46 -5.30 -13.62 -20.17
N ALA A 47 -6.14 -14.67 -20.22
CA ALA A 47 -5.79 -15.93 -20.86
C ALA A 47 -5.42 -15.74 -22.34
N ASN A 48 -6.21 -14.95 -23.09
CA ASN A 48 -5.91 -14.62 -24.47
C ASN A 48 -4.61 -13.83 -24.64
N CYS A 49 -4.31 -12.88 -23.74
CA CYS A 49 -3.08 -12.11 -23.78
C CYS A 49 -1.82 -12.93 -23.41
N THR A 50 -1.98 -14.05 -22.71
CA THR A 50 -0.90 -14.99 -22.45
C THR A 50 -0.47 -15.73 -23.71
N GLU A 51 -1.43 -16.05 -24.61
CA GLU A 51 -1.16 -16.80 -25.84
C GLU A 51 -0.86 -15.89 -27.03
N VAL A 52 -1.50 -14.70 -27.09
CA VAL A 52 -1.45 -13.80 -28.24
C VAL A 52 -1.07 -12.39 -27.81
N GLN A 53 -0.05 -11.84 -28.46
CA GLN A 53 0.30 -10.42 -28.32
C GLN A 53 -0.60 -9.56 -29.22
N TYR A 54 -1.37 -8.66 -28.61
CA TYR A 54 -2.26 -7.74 -29.30
C TYR A 54 -1.60 -6.38 -29.55
N ASP A 55 -1.98 -5.73 -30.68
CA ASP A 55 -1.60 -4.34 -30.99
C ASP A 55 -2.56 -3.34 -30.35
N PHE A 56 -3.82 -3.75 -30.18
CA PHE A 56 -4.87 -2.96 -29.55
C PHE A 56 -5.70 -3.84 -28.62
N ILE A 57 -6.04 -3.28 -27.47
CA ILE A 57 -7.01 -3.87 -26.54
C ILE A 57 -8.05 -2.80 -26.25
N LEU A 58 -9.31 -3.10 -26.56
CA LEU A 58 -10.46 -2.26 -26.27
C LEU A 58 -11.25 -2.94 -25.16
N SER A 59 -11.26 -2.35 -23.99
CA SER A 59 -11.94 -2.92 -22.81
C SER A 59 -13.06 -2.01 -22.34
N ASP A 60 -14.26 -2.60 -22.15
CA ASP A 60 -15.25 -1.91 -21.33
C ASP A 60 -14.71 -1.71 -19.91
N PHE A 61 -15.12 -0.62 -19.31
CA PHE A 61 -14.80 -0.34 -17.90
C PHE A 61 -15.57 -1.30 -16.97
N ASN A 62 -16.85 -1.56 -17.25
CA ASN A 62 -17.67 -2.49 -16.49
C ASN A 62 -17.78 -3.83 -17.22
N LEU A 63 -17.19 -4.87 -16.66
CA LEU A 63 -17.17 -6.21 -17.24
C LEU A 63 -18.08 -7.20 -16.49
N GLY A 64 -19.11 -6.69 -15.79
CA GLY A 64 -20.03 -7.51 -15.03
C GLY A 64 -19.43 -8.05 -13.73
N GLU A 65 -19.69 -9.34 -13.42
CA GLU A 65 -19.13 -9.96 -12.20
C GLU A 65 -17.64 -10.28 -12.37
N GLY A 66 -16.83 -9.93 -11.36
CA GLY A 66 -15.41 -10.21 -11.35
C GLY A 66 -14.53 -8.97 -11.43
N LYS A 67 -13.45 -9.05 -12.25
CA LYS A 67 -12.55 -7.92 -12.52
C LYS A 67 -13.22 -6.92 -13.45
N ASP A 68 -13.14 -5.64 -13.15
CA ASP A 68 -13.50 -4.56 -14.08
C ASP A 68 -12.35 -4.22 -15.06
N GLY A 69 -12.61 -3.32 -16.00
CA GLY A 69 -11.62 -2.92 -17.01
C GLY A 69 -10.40 -2.20 -16.42
N TYR A 70 -10.54 -1.54 -15.26
CA TYR A 70 -9.42 -0.97 -14.51
C TYR A 70 -8.52 -2.09 -13.96
N GLN A 71 -9.12 -3.06 -13.26
CA GLN A 71 -8.41 -4.21 -12.70
C GLN A 71 -7.80 -5.11 -13.78
N LEU A 72 -8.45 -5.22 -14.95
CA LEU A 72 -7.88 -5.91 -16.12
C LEU A 72 -6.59 -5.22 -16.58
N PHE A 73 -6.62 -3.90 -16.76
CA PHE A 73 -5.45 -3.16 -17.22
C PHE A 73 -4.29 -3.23 -16.21
N GLU A 74 -4.61 -3.11 -14.93
CA GLU A 74 -3.64 -3.28 -13.84
C GLU A 74 -3.03 -4.69 -13.85
N ALA A 75 -3.86 -5.73 -14.00
CA ALA A 75 -3.39 -7.12 -14.08
C ALA A 75 -2.51 -7.37 -15.30
N LEU A 76 -2.88 -6.86 -16.48
CA LEU A 76 -2.08 -7.01 -17.70
C LEU A 76 -0.71 -6.32 -17.59
N LYS A 77 -0.65 -5.15 -16.93
CA LYS A 77 0.63 -4.47 -16.63
C LYS A 77 1.47 -5.28 -15.64
N HIS A 78 0.88 -5.72 -14.54
CA HIS A 78 1.57 -6.49 -13.49
C HIS A 78 2.13 -7.83 -14.01
N LEU A 79 1.39 -8.50 -14.88
CA LEU A 79 1.80 -9.76 -15.50
C LEU A 79 2.71 -9.58 -16.73
N HIS A 80 3.09 -8.33 -17.08
CA HIS A 80 3.90 -8.00 -18.27
C HIS A 80 3.32 -8.55 -19.59
N LEU A 81 1.99 -8.64 -19.71
CA LEU A 81 1.31 -9.17 -20.89
C LEU A 81 1.07 -8.12 -21.99
N LEU A 82 1.33 -6.84 -21.68
CA LEU A 82 1.25 -5.76 -22.67
C LEU A 82 2.60 -5.57 -23.35
N LYS A 83 2.69 -5.78 -24.66
CA LYS A 83 3.89 -5.41 -25.41
C LYS A 83 4.07 -3.87 -25.44
N ALA A 84 5.31 -3.39 -25.55
CA ALA A 84 5.65 -1.96 -25.52
C ALA A 84 4.85 -1.08 -26.52
N GLY A 85 4.45 -1.64 -27.66
CA GLY A 85 3.64 -0.95 -28.69
C GLY A 85 2.13 -1.21 -28.60
N CYS A 86 1.62 -1.93 -27.60
CA CYS A 86 0.20 -2.18 -27.44
C CYS A 86 -0.54 -0.92 -27.01
N CYS A 87 -1.66 -0.61 -27.67
CA CYS A 87 -2.56 0.48 -27.31
C CYS A 87 -3.74 -0.07 -26.49
N PHE A 88 -3.82 0.30 -25.22
CA PHE A 88 -4.94 -0.04 -24.35
C PHE A 88 -5.94 1.11 -24.29
N ILE A 89 -7.19 0.84 -24.70
CA ILE A 89 -8.26 1.84 -24.78
C ILE A 89 -9.40 1.41 -23.88
N ILE A 90 -9.76 2.25 -22.93
CA ILE A 90 -10.92 2.03 -22.07
C ILE A 90 -12.15 2.65 -22.70
N ILE A 91 -13.22 1.87 -22.79
CA ILE A 91 -14.52 2.26 -23.28
C ILE A 91 -15.48 2.26 -22.09
N SER A 92 -16.29 3.31 -21.89
CA SER A 92 -17.19 3.36 -20.75
C SER A 92 -18.44 4.18 -21.03
N ALA A 93 -19.55 3.81 -20.41
CA ALA A 93 -20.75 4.64 -20.32
C ALA A 93 -20.67 5.66 -19.17
N GLU A 94 -19.67 5.53 -18.31
CA GLU A 94 -19.50 6.32 -17.09
C GLU A 94 -18.84 7.66 -17.40
N SER A 95 -19.56 8.73 -17.07
CA SER A 95 -19.05 10.11 -17.15
C SER A 95 -18.70 10.70 -15.78
N GLN A 96 -18.82 9.91 -14.69
CA GLN A 96 -18.54 10.39 -13.35
C GLN A 96 -17.04 10.69 -13.18
N ARG A 97 -16.74 11.91 -12.74
CA ARG A 97 -15.36 12.41 -12.58
C ARG A 97 -14.46 11.49 -11.74
N GLN A 98 -15.00 10.90 -10.67
CA GLN A 98 -14.22 10.03 -9.76
C GLN A 98 -13.72 8.75 -10.42
N LEU A 99 -14.55 8.13 -11.29
CA LEU A 99 -14.15 6.93 -12.03
C LEU A 99 -13.18 7.27 -13.16
N VAL A 100 -13.40 8.41 -13.82
CA VAL A 100 -12.48 8.92 -14.85
C VAL A 100 -11.10 9.21 -14.26
N HIS A 101 -11.02 9.84 -13.08
CA HIS A 101 -9.73 10.08 -12.40
C HIS A 101 -8.99 8.78 -12.09
N GLY A 102 -9.65 7.76 -11.54
CA GLY A 102 -9.03 6.46 -11.28
C GLY A 102 -8.48 5.80 -12.55
N VAL A 103 -9.23 5.89 -13.67
CA VAL A 103 -8.79 5.34 -14.96
C VAL A 103 -7.61 6.13 -15.54
N VAL A 104 -7.62 7.46 -15.42
CA VAL A 104 -6.53 8.31 -15.93
C VAL A 104 -5.23 8.08 -15.16
N GLU A 105 -5.28 7.76 -13.87
CA GLU A 105 -4.09 7.43 -13.07
C GLU A 105 -3.32 6.21 -13.59
N LEU A 106 -4.02 5.20 -14.15
CA LEU A 106 -3.36 4.06 -14.79
C LEU A 106 -2.74 4.41 -16.15
N GLN A 107 -3.04 5.60 -16.67
CA GLN A 107 -2.55 6.10 -17.96
C GLN A 107 -2.82 5.15 -19.14
N PRO A 108 -4.09 4.78 -19.41
CA PRO A 108 -4.41 4.09 -20.64
C PRO A 108 -4.10 5.01 -21.85
N ASP A 109 -3.83 4.42 -23.00
CA ASP A 109 -3.47 5.19 -24.20
C ASP A 109 -4.62 6.06 -24.74
N SER A 110 -5.87 5.68 -24.44
CA SER A 110 -7.06 6.49 -24.74
C SER A 110 -8.26 6.07 -23.89
N TYR A 111 -9.22 6.99 -23.79
CA TYR A 111 -10.52 6.77 -23.15
C TYR A 111 -11.64 7.17 -24.14
N LEU A 112 -12.69 6.36 -24.24
CA LEU A 112 -13.82 6.58 -25.15
C LEU A 112 -15.15 6.42 -24.43
N LEU A 113 -15.96 7.48 -24.43
CA LEU A 113 -17.31 7.46 -23.82
C LEU A 113 -18.35 6.84 -24.75
N LYS A 114 -19.19 5.95 -24.24
CA LYS A 114 -20.39 5.44 -24.93
C LYS A 114 -21.54 6.48 -24.77
N PRO A 115 -22.35 6.73 -25.82
CA PRO A 115 -22.26 6.18 -27.18
C PRO A 115 -21.19 6.91 -28.01
N PHE A 116 -20.52 6.19 -28.90
CA PHE A 116 -19.53 6.76 -29.83
C PHE A 116 -19.78 6.32 -31.27
N SER A 117 -19.33 7.16 -32.18
CA SER A 117 -19.41 6.87 -33.64
C SER A 117 -18.15 6.13 -34.11
N PHE A 118 -18.28 5.50 -35.30
CA PHE A 118 -17.18 4.92 -36.06
C PHE A 118 -15.98 5.90 -36.19
N ILE A 119 -16.26 7.16 -36.55
CA ILE A 119 -15.23 8.19 -36.77
C ILE A 119 -14.48 8.51 -35.46
N GLN A 120 -15.21 8.55 -34.36
CA GLN A 120 -14.58 8.79 -33.05
C GLN A 120 -13.67 7.63 -32.65
N LEU A 121 -14.09 6.38 -32.82
CA LEU A 121 -13.30 5.19 -32.57
C LEU A 121 -12.02 5.19 -33.43
N GLU A 122 -12.16 5.37 -34.76
CA GLU A 122 -11.03 5.41 -35.67
C GLU A 122 -10.02 6.49 -35.31
N LYS A 123 -10.48 7.71 -35.01
CA LYS A 123 -9.62 8.83 -34.59
C LYS A 123 -8.84 8.52 -33.31
N ARG A 124 -9.49 7.87 -32.33
CA ARG A 124 -8.84 7.48 -31.06
C ARG A 124 -7.80 6.40 -31.26
N LEU A 125 -8.12 5.34 -32.01
CA LEU A 125 -7.20 4.27 -32.35
C LEU A 125 -5.96 4.80 -33.10
N MET A 126 -6.21 5.62 -34.12
CA MET A 126 -5.14 6.22 -34.93
C MET A 126 -4.22 7.09 -34.07
N ARG A 127 -4.77 7.97 -33.24
CA ARG A 127 -3.97 8.86 -32.40
C ARG A 127 -3.13 8.10 -31.38
N ALA A 128 -3.72 7.13 -30.67
CA ALA A 128 -3.02 6.28 -29.72
C ALA A 128 -1.86 5.54 -30.38
N PHE A 129 -2.13 4.93 -31.54
CA PHE A 129 -1.11 4.22 -32.30
C PHE A 129 0.02 5.14 -32.80
N GLN A 130 -0.30 6.30 -33.33
CA GLN A 130 0.72 7.25 -33.83
C GLN A 130 1.69 7.67 -32.72
N ILE A 131 1.16 7.98 -31.52
CA ILE A 131 1.98 8.33 -30.36
C ILE A 131 2.87 7.14 -29.95
N LYS A 132 2.26 5.94 -29.80
CA LYS A 132 3.02 4.71 -29.44
C LYS A 132 4.10 4.37 -30.47
N HIS A 133 3.79 4.55 -31.76
CA HIS A 133 4.74 4.25 -32.84
C HIS A 133 5.88 5.27 -32.87
N ALA A 134 5.59 6.56 -32.74
CA ALA A 134 6.61 7.60 -32.70
C ALA A 134 7.56 7.46 -31.49
N LEU A 135 7.01 7.06 -30.33
CA LEU A 135 7.78 6.83 -29.09
C LEU A 135 8.20 5.36 -28.91
N GLY A 136 8.05 4.51 -29.91
CA GLY A 136 8.20 3.06 -29.81
C GLY A 136 9.57 2.63 -29.28
N ARG A 137 10.65 3.29 -29.74
CA ARG A 137 12.02 3.06 -29.24
C ARG A 137 12.14 3.44 -27.77
N VAL A 138 11.60 4.59 -27.36
CA VAL A 138 11.65 5.06 -25.97
C VAL A 138 10.91 4.09 -25.05
N TYR A 139 9.70 3.64 -25.43
CA TYR A 139 8.95 2.64 -24.65
C TYR A 139 9.64 1.29 -24.56
N HIS A 140 10.36 0.87 -25.62
CA HIS A 140 11.15 -0.35 -25.61
C HIS A 140 12.32 -0.23 -24.63
N GLU A 141 13.05 0.88 -24.64
CA GLU A 141 14.16 1.16 -23.72
C GLU A 141 13.66 1.23 -22.26
N ILE A 142 12.50 1.88 -22.00
CA ILE A 142 11.87 1.90 -20.67
C ILE A 142 11.52 0.47 -20.21
N HIS A 143 10.99 -0.37 -21.10
CA HIS A 143 10.65 -1.75 -20.77
C HIS A 143 11.87 -2.61 -20.42
N GLN A 144 13.06 -2.21 -20.90
CA GLN A 144 14.35 -2.80 -20.56
C GLN A 144 15.05 -2.11 -19.38
N GLU A 145 14.38 -1.18 -18.70
CA GLU A 145 14.92 -0.36 -17.61
C GLU A 145 16.14 0.52 -18.01
N LEU A 146 16.32 0.75 -19.31
CA LEU A 146 17.37 1.60 -19.88
C LEU A 146 16.91 3.06 -19.90
N PHE A 147 16.72 3.66 -18.73
CA PHE A 147 16.09 4.97 -18.59
C PHE A 147 16.93 6.12 -19.14
N VAL A 148 18.25 6.03 -19.07
CA VAL A 148 19.17 7.04 -19.61
C VAL A 148 19.10 7.05 -21.14
N GLU A 149 19.12 5.87 -21.76
CA GLU A 149 19.00 5.69 -23.20
C GLU A 149 17.62 6.17 -23.68
N ALA A 150 16.56 5.86 -22.94
CA ALA A 150 15.20 6.33 -23.21
C ALA A 150 15.11 7.87 -23.19
N ALA A 151 15.74 8.53 -22.22
CA ALA A 151 15.80 9.99 -22.17
C ALA A 151 16.55 10.59 -23.37
N ASN A 152 17.65 9.97 -23.80
CA ASN A 152 18.40 10.37 -24.99
C ASN A 152 17.61 10.12 -26.29
N SER A 153 16.84 9.01 -26.37
CA SER A 153 15.97 8.73 -27.51
C SER A 153 14.84 9.73 -27.65
N CYS A 154 14.36 10.32 -26.54
CA CYS A 154 13.40 11.44 -26.59
C CYS A 154 13.99 12.65 -27.32
N ASP A 155 15.29 12.97 -27.17
CA ASP A 155 15.93 14.08 -27.86
C ASP A 155 15.93 13.95 -29.37
N VAL A 156 16.03 12.73 -29.88
CA VAL A 156 15.93 12.45 -31.32
C VAL A 156 14.54 12.84 -31.83
N ILE A 157 13.49 12.44 -31.12
CA ILE A 157 12.10 12.73 -31.51
C ILE A 157 11.81 14.23 -31.40
N ILE A 158 12.26 14.90 -30.33
CA ILE A 158 12.07 16.34 -30.13
C ILE A 158 12.66 17.15 -31.27
N LYS A 159 13.78 16.68 -31.86
CA LYS A 159 14.47 17.37 -32.99
C LYS A 159 13.89 17.00 -34.34
N SER A 160 13.41 15.78 -34.53
CA SER A 160 13.03 15.24 -35.85
C SER A 160 11.54 15.27 -36.13
N ASP A 161 10.67 15.32 -35.12
CA ASP A 161 9.22 15.18 -35.27
C ASP A 161 8.45 16.17 -34.38
N ALA A 162 8.08 17.31 -34.98
CA ALA A 162 7.36 18.38 -34.28
C ALA A 162 5.98 17.97 -33.76
N ASP A 163 5.30 17.02 -34.42
CA ASP A 163 3.94 16.57 -34.07
C ASP A 163 3.92 15.74 -32.78
N PHE A 164 5.04 15.07 -32.47
CA PHE A 164 5.20 14.22 -31.27
C PHE A 164 6.18 14.78 -30.25
N ALA A 165 6.86 15.90 -30.54
CA ALA A 165 7.83 16.54 -29.67
C ALA A 165 7.28 16.80 -28.26
N ILE A 166 6.02 17.21 -28.14
CA ILE A 166 5.39 17.50 -26.84
C ILE A 166 5.27 16.26 -25.95
N TYR A 167 4.99 15.09 -26.53
CA TYR A 167 4.92 13.82 -25.82
C TYR A 167 6.31 13.34 -25.40
N ALA A 168 7.31 13.51 -26.28
CA ALA A 168 8.68 13.19 -25.98
C ALA A 168 9.27 14.12 -24.91
N LEU A 169 8.93 15.42 -24.90
CA LEU A 169 9.34 16.37 -23.85
C LEU A 169 8.76 15.99 -22.47
N ARG A 170 7.47 15.60 -22.42
CA ARG A 170 6.84 15.15 -21.18
C ARG A 170 7.52 13.90 -20.64
N LEU A 171 7.68 12.89 -21.49
CA LEU A 171 8.29 11.62 -21.10
C LEU A 171 9.77 11.79 -20.70
N LYS A 172 10.52 12.67 -21.41
CA LYS A 172 11.89 13.01 -21.02
C LYS A 172 11.98 13.64 -19.63
N GLY A 173 11.06 14.55 -19.29
CA GLY A 173 11.01 15.15 -17.96
C GLY A 173 10.76 14.12 -16.86
N GLU A 174 9.83 13.19 -17.09
CA GLU A 174 9.53 12.07 -16.17
C GLU A 174 10.75 11.13 -16.03
N LEU A 175 11.43 10.80 -17.12
CA LEU A 175 12.66 9.99 -17.13
C LEU A 175 13.82 10.67 -16.40
N LEU A 176 14.00 11.98 -16.57
CA LEU A 176 15.04 12.73 -15.86
C LEU A 176 14.82 12.70 -14.34
N ILE A 177 13.57 12.74 -13.88
CA ILE A 177 13.24 12.56 -12.46
C ILE A 177 13.55 11.13 -12.03
N GLN A 178 13.19 10.13 -12.82
CA GLN A 178 13.42 8.71 -12.53
C GLN A 178 14.92 8.36 -12.39
N ILE A 179 15.79 9.00 -13.18
CA ILE A 179 17.26 8.83 -13.09
C ILE A 179 17.93 9.85 -12.16
N GLU A 180 17.16 10.52 -11.31
CA GLU A 180 17.60 11.48 -10.31
C GLU A 180 18.34 12.72 -10.85
N HIS A 181 18.17 13.02 -12.14
CA HIS A 181 18.73 14.23 -12.77
C HIS A 181 17.80 15.44 -12.56
N PHE A 182 17.50 15.78 -11.31
CA PHE A 182 16.47 16.75 -10.93
C PHE A 182 16.70 18.16 -11.47
N GLN A 183 17.95 18.64 -11.50
CA GLN A 183 18.29 19.95 -12.05
C GLN A 183 18.04 20.02 -13.57
N ALA A 184 18.36 18.94 -14.28
CA ALA A 184 18.11 18.87 -15.73
C ALA A 184 16.60 18.80 -16.02
N ALA A 185 15.83 18.09 -15.19
CA ALA A 185 14.37 18.07 -15.27
C ALA A 185 13.78 19.47 -15.03
N GLU A 186 14.22 20.18 -13.98
CA GLU A 186 13.78 21.55 -13.69
C GLU A 186 14.05 22.50 -14.87
N GLN A 187 15.25 22.46 -15.42
CA GLN A 187 15.61 23.29 -16.58
C GLN A 187 14.75 22.98 -17.81
N LEU A 188 14.48 21.69 -18.07
CA LEU A 188 13.60 21.27 -19.16
C LEU A 188 12.19 21.82 -18.98
N TYR A 189 11.61 21.70 -17.79
CA TYR A 189 10.26 22.21 -17.52
C TYR A 189 10.19 23.73 -17.62
N LEU A 190 11.20 24.46 -17.13
CA LEU A 190 11.29 25.92 -17.27
C LEU A 190 11.37 26.34 -18.75
N GLN A 191 12.14 25.63 -19.57
CA GLN A 191 12.21 25.89 -21.02
C GLN A 191 10.87 25.64 -21.71
N ILE A 192 10.13 24.60 -21.32
CA ILE A 192 8.79 24.33 -21.86
C ILE A 192 7.83 25.46 -21.47
N LEU A 193 7.82 25.83 -20.19
CA LEU A 193 6.93 26.86 -19.63
C LEU A 193 7.22 28.27 -20.16
N SER A 194 8.47 28.58 -20.56
CA SER A 194 8.82 29.85 -21.20
C SER A 194 8.18 30.04 -22.59
N ARG A 195 7.78 28.93 -23.24
CA ARG A 195 7.12 28.95 -24.56
C ARG A 195 5.61 28.88 -24.44
N ARG A 196 5.11 28.02 -23.54
CA ARG A 196 3.69 27.83 -23.31
C ARG A 196 3.44 27.24 -21.93
N GLU A 197 2.39 27.74 -21.27
CA GLU A 197 1.94 27.18 -20.00
C GLU A 197 1.20 25.85 -20.20
N TYR A 198 1.75 24.79 -19.56
CA TYR A 198 1.12 23.48 -19.47
C TYR A 198 1.03 23.08 -17.99
N ALA A 199 -0.14 22.64 -17.52
CA ALA A 199 -0.33 22.21 -16.13
C ALA A 199 0.57 21.02 -15.77
N TRP A 200 0.74 20.04 -16.67
CA TRP A 200 1.64 18.91 -16.47
C TRP A 200 3.13 19.34 -16.34
N ALA A 201 3.55 20.40 -17.05
CA ALA A 201 4.93 20.89 -16.94
C ALA A 201 5.15 21.67 -15.63
N LYS A 202 4.13 22.42 -15.16
CA LYS A 202 4.16 23.03 -13.82
C LYS A 202 4.23 21.96 -12.73
N LEU A 203 3.49 20.86 -12.89
CA LEU A 203 3.55 19.73 -11.96
C LEU A 203 4.93 19.08 -11.97
N GLY A 204 5.51 18.80 -13.14
CA GLY A 204 6.87 18.26 -13.25
C GLY A 204 7.93 19.19 -12.64
N LEU A 205 7.76 20.51 -12.77
CA LEU A 205 8.62 21.50 -12.12
C LEU A 205 8.53 21.42 -10.59
N ALA A 206 7.30 21.38 -10.05
CA ALA A 206 7.07 21.26 -8.62
C ALA A 206 7.65 19.94 -8.05
N ILE A 207 7.49 18.82 -8.79
CA ILE A 207 8.10 17.54 -8.44
C ILE A 207 9.64 17.62 -8.46
N SER A 208 10.22 18.24 -9.48
CA SER A 208 11.67 18.42 -9.54
C SER A 208 12.22 19.21 -8.35
N ARG A 209 11.50 20.24 -7.89
CA ARG A 209 11.84 21.03 -6.69
C ARG A 209 11.65 20.22 -5.41
N PHE A 210 10.60 19.41 -5.33
CA PHE A 210 10.41 18.47 -4.22
C PHE A 210 11.60 17.52 -4.10
N CYS A 211 12.04 16.90 -5.19
CA CYS A 211 13.18 15.99 -5.21
C CYS A 211 14.50 16.69 -4.84
N GLN A 212 14.63 17.99 -5.12
CA GLN A 212 15.75 18.83 -4.68
C GLN A 212 15.63 19.34 -3.24
N GLN A 213 14.63 18.87 -2.47
CA GLN A 213 14.34 19.29 -1.09
C GLN A 213 13.99 20.79 -0.93
N ARG A 214 13.57 21.43 -1.99
CA ARG A 214 13.08 22.83 -1.99
C ARG A 214 11.61 22.85 -1.57
N TRP A 215 11.36 22.42 -0.34
CA TRP A 215 10.02 22.11 0.17
C TRP A 215 9.02 23.25 0.07
N LEU A 216 9.43 24.49 0.37
CA LEU A 216 8.51 25.65 0.39
C LEU A 216 8.03 26.02 -1.02
N GLU A 217 8.93 25.97 -2.00
CA GLU A 217 8.59 26.26 -3.39
C GLU A 217 7.68 25.17 -3.96
N ALA A 218 8.05 23.91 -3.72
CA ALA A 218 7.24 22.76 -4.14
C ALA A 218 5.83 22.80 -3.52
N GLU A 219 5.73 23.10 -2.22
CA GLU A 219 4.43 23.19 -1.53
C GLU A 219 3.55 24.27 -2.14
N PHE A 220 4.10 25.47 -2.36
CA PHE A 220 3.34 26.57 -2.95
C PHE A 220 2.76 26.19 -4.32
N GLU A 221 3.60 25.64 -5.21
CA GLU A 221 3.18 25.25 -6.56
C GLU A 221 2.17 24.10 -6.54
N LEU A 222 2.40 23.07 -5.72
CA LEU A 222 1.49 21.94 -5.60
C LEU A 222 0.11 22.35 -5.05
N ARG A 223 0.05 23.31 -4.12
CA ARG A 223 -1.21 23.86 -3.63
C ARG A 223 -1.99 24.59 -4.74
N GLU A 224 -1.32 25.36 -5.60
CA GLU A 224 -1.98 26.01 -6.74
C GLU A 224 -2.46 24.95 -7.78
N LEU A 225 -1.65 23.93 -8.06
CA LEU A 225 -1.99 22.85 -8.98
C LEU A 225 -3.11 21.95 -8.47
N SER A 226 -3.27 21.80 -7.16
CA SER A 226 -4.38 21.04 -6.57
C SER A 226 -5.75 21.68 -6.76
N LYS A 227 -5.80 22.97 -7.15
CA LYS A 227 -7.05 23.69 -7.48
C LYS A 227 -7.50 23.42 -8.93
N LEU A 228 -6.63 22.90 -9.79
CA LEU A 228 -6.90 22.63 -11.19
C LEU A 228 -7.38 21.19 -11.37
N ASP A 229 -8.54 20.98 -11.95
CA ASP A 229 -9.12 19.64 -12.17
C ASP A 229 -8.14 18.67 -12.87
N GLU A 230 -7.32 19.19 -13.79
CA GLU A 230 -6.37 18.43 -14.62
C GLU A 230 -5.21 17.82 -13.82
N THR A 231 -4.75 18.50 -12.76
CA THR A 231 -3.57 18.08 -11.96
C THR A 231 -3.90 17.81 -10.50
N ARG A 232 -5.16 17.96 -10.10
CA ARG A 232 -5.60 17.93 -8.71
C ARG A 232 -5.16 16.67 -7.97
N VAL A 233 -5.42 15.52 -8.54
CA VAL A 233 -5.13 14.23 -7.90
C VAL A 233 -3.62 14.04 -7.72
N GLU A 234 -2.84 14.25 -8.78
CA GLU A 234 -1.38 14.11 -8.75
C GLU A 234 -0.73 15.16 -7.83
N ALA A 235 -1.22 16.41 -7.86
CA ALA A 235 -0.70 17.46 -6.98
C ALA A 235 -0.98 17.17 -5.50
N LEU A 236 -2.16 16.64 -5.15
CA LEU A 236 -2.48 16.23 -3.78
C LEU A 236 -1.63 15.03 -3.33
N ASP A 237 -1.34 14.06 -4.21
CA ASP A 237 -0.44 12.95 -3.89
C ASP A 237 0.98 13.46 -3.55
N TRP A 238 1.51 14.39 -4.34
CA TRP A 238 2.81 14.98 -4.07
C TRP A 238 2.84 15.88 -2.84
N LEU A 239 1.74 16.60 -2.56
CA LEU A 239 1.58 17.34 -1.30
C LEU A 239 1.60 16.40 -0.09
N ALA A 240 0.89 15.29 -0.17
CA ALA A 240 0.90 14.30 0.90
C ALA A 240 2.31 13.75 1.15
N ARG A 241 3.05 13.39 0.08
CA ARG A 241 4.47 12.98 0.19
C ARG A 241 5.33 14.05 0.86
N LEU A 242 5.14 15.32 0.48
CA LEU A 242 5.85 16.46 1.05
C LEU A 242 5.57 16.59 2.56
N PHE A 243 4.31 16.49 2.97
CA PHE A 243 3.95 16.55 4.37
C PHE A 243 4.53 15.38 5.18
N ILE A 244 4.53 14.17 4.62
CA ILE A 244 5.13 12.99 5.25
C ILE A 244 6.65 13.18 5.43
N LYS A 245 7.37 13.60 4.39
CA LYS A 245 8.81 13.90 4.46
C LYS A 245 9.16 14.99 5.49
N ARG A 246 8.27 15.97 5.69
CA ARG A 246 8.39 17.02 6.70
C ARG A 246 7.85 16.65 8.08
N GLN A 247 7.42 15.41 8.31
CA GLN A 247 6.80 14.94 9.56
C GLN A 247 5.51 15.69 9.95
N LEU A 248 4.83 16.32 8.99
CA LEU A 248 3.53 16.96 9.15
C LEU A 248 2.41 15.93 8.91
N LEU A 249 2.34 14.93 9.80
CA LEU A 249 1.56 13.71 9.59
C LEU A 249 0.05 13.96 9.50
N LYS A 250 -0.45 14.98 10.23
CA LYS A 250 -1.86 15.37 10.18
C LYS A 250 -2.22 15.97 8.82
N ASP A 251 -1.42 16.92 8.33
CA ASP A 251 -1.64 17.52 7.01
C ASP A 251 -1.55 16.45 5.90
N GLY A 252 -0.62 15.50 6.04
CA GLY A 252 -0.51 14.34 5.17
C GLY A 252 -1.78 13.49 5.17
N TYR A 253 -2.32 13.16 6.34
CA TYR A 253 -3.56 12.41 6.48
C TYR A 253 -4.75 13.14 5.84
N ASP A 254 -4.96 14.41 6.17
CA ASP A 254 -6.06 15.20 5.64
C ASP A 254 -6.00 15.30 4.10
N THR A 255 -4.80 15.50 3.56
CA THR A 255 -4.55 15.54 2.11
C THR A 255 -4.84 14.18 1.44
N LEU A 256 -4.35 13.07 2.00
CA LEU A 256 -4.64 11.74 1.46
C LEU A 256 -6.11 11.37 1.60
N ALA A 257 -6.78 11.80 2.65
CA ALA A 257 -8.22 11.59 2.82
C ALA A 257 -9.02 12.33 1.73
N GLU A 258 -8.59 13.54 1.32
CA GLU A 258 -9.18 14.28 0.21
C GLU A 258 -8.98 13.55 -1.12
N VAL A 259 -7.74 13.21 -1.47
CA VAL A 259 -7.45 12.59 -2.77
C VAL A 259 -8.04 11.18 -2.89
N THR A 260 -8.14 10.43 -1.79
CA THR A 260 -8.80 9.13 -1.77
C THR A 260 -10.30 9.22 -2.09
N LYS A 261 -10.97 10.32 -1.73
CA LYS A 261 -12.36 10.57 -2.13
C LYS A 261 -12.49 10.87 -3.63
N LEU A 262 -11.48 11.51 -4.22
CA LEU A 262 -11.45 11.81 -5.66
C LEU A 262 -11.15 10.57 -6.51
N SER A 263 -10.27 9.70 -6.05
CA SER A 263 -9.86 8.46 -6.73
C SER A 263 -9.80 7.29 -5.73
N PRO A 264 -10.93 6.64 -5.46
CA PRO A 264 -11.05 5.62 -4.40
C PRO A 264 -10.49 4.25 -4.80
N LYS A 265 -10.09 4.02 -6.06
CA LYS A 265 -9.60 2.71 -6.52
C LYS A 265 -8.10 2.52 -6.32
N ASN A 266 -7.33 3.57 -6.03
CA ASN A 266 -5.90 3.45 -5.80
C ASN A 266 -5.62 2.76 -4.45
N TYR A 267 -5.24 1.48 -4.53
CA TYR A 267 -4.99 0.62 -3.38
C TYR A 267 -3.84 1.14 -2.50
N GLN A 268 -2.73 1.51 -3.11
CA GLN A 268 -1.53 1.96 -2.39
C GLN A 268 -1.79 3.25 -1.61
N ARG A 269 -2.53 4.19 -2.20
CA ARG A 269 -2.95 5.44 -1.53
C ARG A 269 -3.84 5.17 -0.31
N GLN A 270 -4.80 4.26 -0.44
CA GLN A 270 -5.65 3.90 0.71
C GLN A 270 -4.85 3.23 1.82
N LYS A 271 -3.89 2.37 1.50
CA LYS A 271 -3.00 1.73 2.46
C LYS A 271 -2.10 2.77 3.17
N ALA A 272 -1.54 3.73 2.42
CA ALA A 272 -0.80 4.86 2.97
C ALA A 272 -1.67 5.73 3.91
N LEU A 273 -2.93 5.98 3.54
CA LEU A 273 -3.89 6.69 4.39
C LEU A 273 -4.15 5.93 5.71
N ALA A 274 -4.26 4.59 5.67
CA ALA A 274 -4.42 3.78 6.87
C ALA A 274 -3.20 3.89 7.80
N ASN A 275 -1.97 3.86 7.26
CA ASN A 275 -0.75 4.05 8.03
C ASN A 275 -0.72 5.43 8.70
N LEU A 276 -1.11 6.50 7.97
CA LEU A 276 -1.20 7.84 8.54
C LEU A 276 -2.32 7.98 9.58
N ALA A 277 -3.41 7.24 9.45
CA ALA A 277 -4.44 7.18 10.49
C ALA A 277 -3.88 6.62 11.80
N VAL A 278 -3.11 5.52 11.74
CA VAL A 278 -2.43 4.95 12.92
C VAL A 278 -1.46 5.96 13.53
N LEU A 279 -0.61 6.59 12.71
CA LEU A 279 0.38 7.59 13.15
C LEU A 279 -0.24 8.84 13.81
N ASN A 280 -1.47 9.19 13.44
CA ASN A 280 -2.23 10.28 14.06
C ASN A 280 -3.12 9.82 15.23
N GLY A 281 -3.01 8.58 15.69
CA GLY A 281 -3.83 8.01 16.77
C GLY A 281 -5.27 7.70 16.39
N LEU A 282 -5.63 7.79 15.11
CA LEU A 282 -6.98 7.55 14.56
C LEU A 282 -7.19 6.05 14.26
N LYS A 283 -6.99 5.19 15.27
CA LYS A 283 -7.01 3.72 15.10
C LYS A 283 -8.34 3.19 14.57
N GLU A 284 -9.46 3.76 15.00
CA GLU A 284 -10.79 3.39 14.50
C GLU A 284 -10.94 3.71 12.99
N ASP A 285 -10.39 4.84 12.53
CA ASP A 285 -10.42 5.18 11.11
C ASP A 285 -9.53 4.24 10.29
N ALA A 286 -8.37 3.83 10.82
CA ALA A 286 -7.54 2.80 10.19
C ALA A 286 -8.32 1.49 10.00
N VAL A 287 -9.08 1.03 11.02
CA VAL A 287 -9.97 -0.14 10.93
C VAL A 287 -10.99 0.02 9.79
N LYS A 288 -11.64 1.19 9.68
CA LYS A 288 -12.62 1.48 8.62
C LYS A 288 -11.98 1.50 7.23
N ILE A 289 -10.75 2.02 7.11
CA ILE A 289 -10.01 2.06 5.85
C ILE A 289 -9.64 0.64 5.42
N TYR A 290 -9.07 -0.18 6.31
CA TYR A 290 -8.70 -1.57 5.99
C TYR A 290 -9.93 -2.44 5.68
N ALA A 291 -11.08 -2.21 6.32
CA ALA A 291 -12.33 -2.89 5.97
C ALA A 291 -12.76 -2.58 4.52
N ARG A 292 -12.63 -1.31 4.09
CA ARG A 292 -12.93 -0.91 2.70
C ARG A 292 -11.88 -1.46 1.72
N LEU A 293 -10.60 -1.43 2.09
CA LEU A 293 -9.51 -1.99 1.29
C LEU A 293 -9.73 -3.48 0.99
N GLN A 294 -10.06 -4.26 2.00
CA GLN A 294 -10.35 -5.69 1.86
C GLN A 294 -11.47 -5.97 0.85
N GLN A 295 -12.51 -5.12 0.83
CA GLN A 295 -13.60 -5.24 -0.14
C GLN A 295 -13.19 -4.77 -1.55
N ALA A 296 -12.48 -3.63 -1.64
CA ALA A 296 -12.05 -3.05 -2.92
C ALA A 296 -10.96 -3.87 -3.61
N ALA A 297 -10.11 -4.57 -2.85
CA ALA A 297 -9.07 -5.45 -3.39
C ALA A 297 -9.63 -6.70 -4.08
N ARG A 298 -10.89 -7.05 -3.83
CA ARG A 298 -11.51 -8.25 -4.41
C ARG A 298 -11.40 -8.24 -5.92
N TYR A 299 -10.90 -9.35 -6.46
CA TYR A 299 -10.62 -9.57 -7.88
C TYR A 299 -9.44 -8.75 -8.46
N SER A 300 -8.82 -7.84 -7.72
CA SER A 300 -7.62 -7.12 -8.18
C SER A 300 -6.34 -7.97 -8.01
N ILE A 301 -5.19 -7.43 -8.42
CA ILE A 301 -3.87 -8.03 -8.13
C ILE A 301 -3.55 -8.04 -6.62
N TYR A 302 -4.23 -7.21 -5.84
CA TYR A 302 -4.10 -7.11 -4.39
C TYR A 302 -5.05 -8.04 -3.63
N ASP A 303 -5.78 -8.94 -4.30
CA ASP A 303 -6.67 -9.91 -3.66
C ASP A 303 -5.87 -11.07 -3.03
N THR A 304 -5.26 -10.79 -1.90
CA THR A 304 -4.34 -11.67 -1.17
C THR A 304 -4.79 -11.85 0.29
N PRO A 305 -4.35 -12.91 0.99
CA PRO A 305 -4.58 -13.09 2.41
C PRO A 305 -4.16 -11.88 3.25
N GLU A 306 -3.08 -11.20 2.84
CA GLU A 306 -2.52 -10.04 3.53
C GLU A 306 -3.55 -8.94 3.80
N ASN A 307 -4.50 -8.69 2.88
CA ASN A 307 -5.55 -7.69 3.09
C ASN A 307 -6.46 -8.01 4.28
N PHE A 308 -6.77 -9.28 4.46
CA PHE A 308 -7.55 -9.74 5.58
C PHE A 308 -6.76 -9.65 6.88
N LEU A 309 -5.48 -10.03 6.84
CA LEU A 309 -4.58 -9.97 7.98
C LEU A 309 -4.30 -8.53 8.41
N ASN A 310 -4.09 -7.60 7.46
CA ASN A 310 -3.92 -6.19 7.76
C ASN A 310 -5.18 -5.58 8.39
N TYR A 311 -6.36 -6.01 7.97
CA TYR A 311 -7.60 -5.62 8.63
C TYR A 311 -7.67 -6.16 10.08
N ALA A 312 -7.30 -7.43 10.29
CA ALA A 312 -7.23 -8.01 11.63
C ALA A 312 -6.19 -7.30 12.52
N ARG A 313 -5.00 -6.96 11.99
CA ARG A 313 -3.96 -6.18 12.67
C ARG A 313 -4.44 -4.82 13.12
N ALA A 314 -5.15 -4.09 12.24
CA ALA A 314 -5.73 -2.80 12.59
C ALA A 314 -6.77 -2.90 13.71
N ILE A 315 -7.59 -3.97 13.71
CA ILE A 315 -8.52 -4.25 14.81
C ILE A 315 -7.77 -4.54 16.10
N LEU A 316 -6.68 -5.32 16.07
CA LEU A 316 -5.85 -5.61 17.25
C LEU A 316 -5.23 -4.34 17.85
N ASP A 317 -4.71 -3.45 17.01
CA ASP A 317 -4.14 -2.19 17.47
C ASP A 317 -5.19 -1.25 18.08
N HIS A 318 -6.42 -1.26 17.54
CA HIS A 318 -7.55 -0.53 18.11
C HIS A 318 -8.06 -1.17 19.42
N ALA A 319 -8.05 -2.50 19.50
CA ALA A 319 -8.59 -3.26 20.62
C ALA A 319 -7.84 -3.03 21.96
N LYS A 320 -6.63 -2.46 21.91
CA LYS A 320 -5.87 -2.10 23.12
C LYS A 320 -6.51 -0.99 23.94
N ASP A 321 -7.30 -0.13 23.29
CA ASP A 321 -7.82 1.11 23.89
C ASP A 321 -9.31 1.04 24.21
N VAL A 322 -9.94 -0.13 24.09
CA VAL A 322 -11.40 -0.29 24.28
C VAL A 322 -11.75 -1.06 25.56
N ASN A 323 -13.01 -0.94 25.98
CA ASN A 323 -13.52 -1.69 27.13
C ASN A 323 -13.73 -3.19 26.79
N LEU A 324 -13.92 -4.02 27.84
CA LEU A 324 -14.04 -5.47 27.71
C LEU A 324 -15.19 -5.93 26.80
N LEU A 325 -16.31 -5.20 26.78
CA LEU A 325 -17.47 -5.54 25.93
C LEU A 325 -17.11 -5.38 24.45
N GLU A 326 -16.51 -4.25 24.09
CA GLU A 326 -16.09 -3.98 22.73
C GLU A 326 -14.91 -4.87 22.32
N LEU A 327 -13.98 -5.16 23.23
CA LEU A 327 -12.89 -6.12 23.01
C LEU A 327 -13.45 -7.48 22.55
N ASN A 328 -14.44 -8.02 23.26
CA ASN A 328 -15.05 -9.31 22.90
C ASN A 328 -15.73 -9.27 21.52
N ARG A 329 -16.34 -8.14 21.16
CA ARG A 329 -16.93 -7.94 19.83
C ARG A 329 -15.87 -7.91 18.73
N LEU A 330 -14.77 -7.18 18.97
CA LEU A 330 -13.66 -7.09 18.03
C LEU A 330 -12.95 -8.44 17.84
N MET A 331 -12.78 -9.22 18.91
CA MET A 331 -12.21 -10.58 18.82
C MET A 331 -13.07 -11.50 17.95
N LYS A 332 -14.40 -11.48 18.10
CA LYS A 332 -15.30 -12.22 17.21
C LYS A 332 -15.17 -11.78 15.75
N LYS A 333 -14.98 -10.48 15.53
CA LYS A 333 -14.80 -9.95 14.19
C LYS A 333 -13.50 -10.46 13.54
N ILE A 334 -12.41 -10.55 14.31
CA ILE A 334 -11.17 -11.15 13.82
C ILE A 334 -11.38 -12.63 13.47
N ASP A 335 -12.06 -13.40 14.32
CA ASP A 335 -12.35 -14.81 14.04
C ASP A 335 -13.17 -14.99 12.73
N GLU A 336 -14.14 -14.09 12.45
CA GLU A 336 -14.87 -14.05 11.18
C GLU A 336 -13.95 -13.75 9.98
N ILE A 337 -13.02 -12.80 10.14
CA ILE A 337 -12.04 -12.42 9.09
C ILE A 337 -11.15 -13.62 8.78
N LEU A 338 -10.57 -14.27 9.79
CA LEU A 338 -9.70 -15.43 9.63
C LEU A 338 -10.47 -16.63 9.01
N GLY A 339 -11.71 -16.87 9.42
CA GLY A 339 -12.57 -17.88 8.81
C GLY A 339 -12.88 -17.61 7.33
N ASN A 340 -12.92 -16.34 6.90
CA ASN A 340 -13.13 -15.97 5.51
C ASN A 340 -11.87 -16.14 4.65
N ILE A 341 -10.66 -15.97 5.21
CA ILE A 341 -9.40 -16.28 4.52
C ILE A 341 -9.39 -17.76 4.11
N GLY A 342 -9.66 -18.67 5.04
CA GLY A 342 -9.65 -20.12 4.81
C GLY A 342 -10.64 -20.62 3.76
N LYS A 343 -11.69 -19.84 3.45
CA LYS A 343 -12.63 -20.17 2.35
C LYS A 343 -12.10 -19.80 0.96
N ARG A 344 -11.08 -18.97 0.88
CA ARG A 344 -10.63 -18.36 -0.38
C ARG A 344 -9.19 -18.71 -0.76
N PHE A 345 -8.33 -18.94 0.21
CA PHE A 345 -6.89 -19.11 0.02
C PHE A 345 -6.42 -20.41 0.66
N SER A 346 -5.31 -20.96 0.15
CA SER A 346 -4.68 -22.13 0.75
C SER A 346 -4.06 -21.80 2.10
N LEU A 347 -4.21 -22.66 3.08
CA LEU A 347 -3.71 -22.45 4.44
C LEU A 347 -2.20 -22.15 4.47
N GLU A 348 -1.44 -22.84 3.64
CA GLU A 348 0.01 -22.65 3.55
C GLU A 348 0.42 -21.22 3.24
N SER A 349 -0.39 -20.48 2.48
CA SER A 349 -0.05 -19.12 2.05
C SER A 349 -0.09 -18.07 3.16
N TYR A 350 -0.76 -18.34 4.31
CA TYR A 350 -0.98 -17.34 5.35
C TYR A 350 -0.88 -17.85 6.79
N VAL A 351 -0.72 -19.15 7.00
CA VAL A 351 -0.78 -19.76 8.34
C VAL A 351 0.22 -19.15 9.32
N HIS A 352 1.42 -18.84 8.87
CA HIS A 352 2.45 -18.22 9.71
C HIS A 352 2.05 -16.85 10.24
N GLU A 353 1.39 -16.04 9.42
CA GLU A 353 0.87 -14.72 9.82
C GLU A 353 -0.42 -14.84 10.65
N GLU A 354 -1.29 -15.79 10.32
CA GLU A 354 -2.49 -16.08 11.13
C GLU A 354 -2.10 -16.43 12.58
N MET A 355 -1.04 -17.22 12.78
CA MET A 355 -0.56 -17.57 14.12
C MET A 355 -0.11 -16.33 14.90
N VAL A 356 0.51 -15.33 14.25
CA VAL A 356 0.86 -14.06 14.88
C VAL A 356 -0.38 -13.29 15.32
N VAL A 357 -1.39 -13.18 14.44
CA VAL A 357 -2.68 -12.54 14.78
C VAL A 357 -3.33 -13.24 15.97
N ARG A 358 -3.37 -14.59 15.99
CA ARG A 358 -3.91 -15.36 17.12
C ARG A 358 -3.12 -15.19 18.40
N SER A 359 -1.79 -15.10 18.31
CA SER A 359 -0.93 -14.76 19.44
C SER A 359 -1.34 -13.43 20.08
N ARG A 360 -1.47 -12.37 19.27
CA ARG A 360 -1.88 -11.05 19.76
C ARG A 360 -3.31 -11.04 20.33
N MET A 361 -4.23 -11.83 19.76
CA MET A 361 -5.56 -12.04 20.34
C MET A 361 -5.47 -12.67 21.73
N SER A 362 -4.62 -13.69 21.91
CA SER A 362 -4.43 -14.38 23.18
C SER A 362 -3.78 -13.44 24.22
N ILE A 363 -2.85 -12.57 23.81
CA ILE A 363 -2.27 -11.53 24.68
C ILE A 363 -3.36 -10.59 25.20
N LEU A 364 -4.21 -10.06 24.33
CA LEU A 364 -5.31 -9.17 24.72
C LEU A 364 -6.36 -9.85 25.63
N ARG A 365 -6.47 -11.19 25.58
CA ARG A 365 -7.29 -11.99 26.50
C ARG A 365 -6.55 -12.36 27.81
N GLY A 366 -5.27 -12.03 27.92
CA GLY A 366 -4.44 -12.38 29.09
C GLY A 366 -3.91 -13.82 29.08
N ASN A 367 -3.99 -14.55 27.96
CA ASN A 367 -3.55 -15.94 27.79
C ASN A 367 -2.18 -16.00 27.11
N ILE A 368 -1.12 -15.74 27.85
CA ILE A 368 0.21 -15.58 27.21
C ILE A 368 0.87 -16.90 26.88
N ASP A 369 0.64 -17.95 27.63
CA ASP A 369 1.20 -19.25 27.30
C ASP A 369 0.70 -19.71 25.92
N GLU A 370 -0.59 -19.56 25.69
CA GLU A 370 -1.19 -19.80 24.38
C GLU A 370 -0.60 -18.86 23.30
N ALA A 371 -0.36 -17.59 23.63
CA ALA A 371 0.25 -16.63 22.72
C ALA A 371 1.67 -17.04 22.29
N ARG A 372 2.50 -17.51 23.24
CA ARG A 372 3.85 -18.01 22.96
C ARG A 372 3.83 -19.27 22.11
N GLU A 373 2.91 -20.20 22.37
CA GLU A 373 2.72 -21.38 21.52
C GLU A 373 2.41 -21.00 20.07
N PHE A 374 1.56 -19.99 19.87
CA PHE A 374 1.26 -19.48 18.52
C PHE A 374 2.49 -18.87 17.86
N LEU A 375 3.34 -18.14 18.57
CA LEU A 375 4.59 -17.58 18.03
C LEU A 375 5.58 -18.68 17.60
N VAL A 376 5.75 -19.73 18.41
CA VAL A 376 6.58 -20.89 18.04
C VAL A 376 6.03 -21.60 16.80
N LYS A 377 4.70 -21.78 16.70
CA LYS A 377 4.05 -22.35 15.52
C LYS A 377 4.24 -21.44 14.29
N SER A 378 4.19 -20.12 14.48
CA SER A 378 4.47 -19.14 13.41
C SER A 378 5.89 -19.27 12.89
N ASP A 379 6.90 -19.33 13.77
CA ASP A 379 8.31 -19.48 13.39
C ASP A 379 8.54 -20.78 12.61
N THR A 380 7.91 -21.87 13.05
CA THR A 380 8.01 -23.16 12.35
C THR A 380 7.38 -23.12 10.95
N ALA A 381 6.23 -22.44 10.81
CA ALA A 381 5.52 -22.34 9.54
C ALA A 381 6.16 -21.33 8.56
N GLU A 382 6.96 -20.39 9.08
CA GLU A 382 7.66 -19.37 8.30
C GLU A 382 8.90 -19.92 7.58
N ALA A 383 9.50 -21.00 8.06
CA ALA A 383 10.81 -21.47 7.64
C ALA A 383 11.03 -21.41 6.11
N GLY A 384 11.99 -20.59 5.68
CA GLY A 384 12.36 -20.40 4.27
C GLY A 384 11.46 -19.41 3.49
N ARG A 385 10.59 -18.64 4.13
CA ARG A 385 9.74 -17.62 3.49
C ARG A 385 10.26 -16.21 3.78
N THR A 386 10.06 -15.33 2.80
CA THR A 386 10.28 -13.89 2.98
C THR A 386 8.99 -13.26 3.50
N LEU A 387 9.07 -12.57 4.62
CA LEU A 387 7.94 -11.83 5.18
C LEU A 387 7.73 -10.49 4.46
N SER A 388 6.46 -10.05 4.36
CA SER A 388 6.17 -8.66 4.02
C SER A 388 6.57 -7.75 5.20
N SER A 389 6.80 -6.46 4.92
CA SER A 389 7.14 -5.51 5.98
C SER A 389 6.06 -5.41 7.06
N GLU A 390 4.79 -5.51 6.68
CA GLU A 390 3.66 -5.51 7.62
C GLU A 390 3.61 -6.78 8.48
N ALA A 391 3.89 -7.94 7.88
CA ALA A 391 3.98 -9.20 8.63
C ALA A 391 5.14 -9.19 9.62
N CYS A 392 6.29 -8.68 9.19
CA CYS A 392 7.47 -8.53 10.01
C CYS A 392 7.22 -7.56 11.19
N LEU A 393 6.58 -6.41 10.93
CA LEU A 393 6.21 -5.44 11.96
C LEU A 393 5.21 -6.03 12.97
N ASP A 394 4.19 -6.75 12.50
CA ASP A 394 3.21 -7.42 13.36
C ASP A 394 3.87 -8.46 14.26
N LYS A 395 4.83 -9.20 13.73
CA LYS A 395 5.60 -10.20 14.46
C LYS A 395 6.51 -9.57 15.52
N ALA A 396 7.18 -8.46 15.17
CA ALA A 396 7.95 -7.67 16.13
C ALA A 396 7.07 -7.18 17.30
N LYS A 397 5.88 -6.65 17.01
CA LYS A 397 4.88 -6.26 18.03
C LYS A 397 4.45 -7.43 18.89
N ALA A 398 4.12 -8.57 18.28
CA ALA A 398 3.66 -9.76 18.99
C ALA A 398 4.72 -10.29 19.98
N PHE A 399 5.99 -10.36 19.56
CA PHE A 399 7.09 -10.76 20.44
C PHE A 399 7.33 -9.75 21.55
N PHE A 400 7.26 -8.45 21.27
CA PHE A 400 7.35 -7.42 22.28
C PHE A 400 6.23 -7.54 23.32
N GLU A 401 4.99 -7.65 22.88
CA GLU A 401 3.80 -7.81 23.72
C GLU A 401 3.85 -9.12 24.55
N ALA A 402 4.48 -10.18 24.02
CA ALA A 402 4.72 -11.44 24.74
C ALA A 402 5.93 -11.42 25.68
N GLY A 403 6.67 -10.29 25.76
CA GLY A 403 7.81 -10.11 26.63
C GLY A 403 9.14 -10.68 26.09
N ASN A 404 9.19 -11.10 24.83
CA ASN A 404 10.42 -11.56 24.17
C ASN A 404 11.08 -10.43 23.37
N LEU A 405 11.86 -9.59 24.08
CA LEU A 405 12.48 -8.40 23.51
C LEU A 405 13.52 -8.72 22.44
N SER A 406 14.33 -9.76 22.65
CA SER A 406 15.38 -10.15 21.69
C SER A 406 14.79 -10.49 20.32
N ARG A 407 13.75 -11.31 20.30
CA ARG A 407 13.08 -11.67 19.04
C ARG A 407 12.36 -10.48 18.39
N SER A 408 11.78 -9.59 19.20
CA SER A 408 11.21 -8.34 18.71
C SER A 408 12.27 -7.49 18.00
N ASP A 409 13.46 -7.33 18.60
CA ASP A 409 14.56 -6.56 18.01
C ASP A 409 15.09 -7.18 16.72
N GLU A 410 15.17 -8.51 16.65
CA GLU A 410 15.57 -9.21 15.42
C GLU A 410 14.64 -8.88 14.24
N TYR A 411 13.30 -8.87 14.47
CA TYR A 411 12.33 -8.52 13.42
C TYR A 411 12.32 -7.02 13.12
N MET A 412 12.54 -6.15 14.11
CA MET A 412 12.69 -4.71 13.87
C MET A 412 13.93 -4.39 13.02
N ALA A 413 15.06 -5.07 13.27
CA ALA A 413 16.27 -4.91 12.47
C ALA A 413 16.07 -5.35 11.01
N GLN A 414 15.34 -6.44 10.77
CA GLN A 414 15.00 -6.88 9.40
C GLN A 414 14.19 -5.82 8.63
N LEU A 415 13.37 -5.02 9.30
CA LEU A 415 12.59 -3.96 8.67
C LEU A 415 13.44 -2.80 8.16
N GLU A 416 14.58 -2.50 8.78
CA GLU A 416 15.50 -1.45 8.33
C GLU A 416 16.10 -1.78 6.96
N ASP A 417 16.33 -3.06 6.67
CA ASP A 417 16.87 -3.53 5.39
C ASP A 417 15.82 -3.53 4.24
N LEU A 418 14.53 -3.61 4.58
CA LEU A 418 13.44 -3.69 3.58
C LEU A 418 12.96 -2.33 3.05
N ALA A 419 13.39 -1.23 3.65
CA ALA A 419 12.84 0.12 3.44
C ALA A 419 13.45 0.89 2.23
N VAL A 420 13.71 0.23 1.10
CA VAL A 420 14.50 0.78 -0.02
C VAL A 420 13.69 1.56 -1.08
N GLN A 421 12.36 1.48 -1.10
CA GLN A 421 11.56 2.15 -2.14
C GLN A 421 11.11 3.55 -1.71
N ASP A 422 11.24 4.55 -2.60
CA ASP A 422 10.77 5.94 -2.34
C ASP A 422 9.40 6.20 -2.99
N ASP A 423 8.43 5.35 -2.70
CA ASP A 423 7.03 5.58 -3.05
C ASP A 423 6.20 6.07 -1.85
N LEU A 424 4.96 6.48 -2.11
CA LEU A 424 4.07 7.01 -1.08
C LEU A 424 3.81 6.00 0.05
N LEU A 425 3.59 4.73 -0.31
CA LEU A 425 3.31 3.67 0.65
C LEU A 425 4.55 3.34 1.50
N ALA A 426 5.71 3.17 0.86
CA ALA A 426 6.97 2.91 1.55
C ALA A 426 7.34 4.05 2.51
N ASN A 427 7.14 5.31 2.09
CA ASN A 427 7.39 6.46 2.97
C ASN A 427 6.52 6.44 4.23
N THR A 428 5.22 6.13 4.12
CA THR A 428 4.34 6.03 5.30
C THR A 428 4.67 4.83 6.17
N LEU A 429 5.05 3.71 5.58
CA LEU A 429 5.45 2.51 6.30
C LEU A 429 6.75 2.73 7.08
N ASN A 430 7.75 3.39 6.47
CA ASN A 430 8.99 3.74 7.14
C ASN A 430 8.77 4.64 8.36
N VAL A 431 7.90 5.64 8.24
CA VAL A 431 7.52 6.48 9.40
C VAL A 431 6.81 5.65 10.46
N LEU A 432 5.94 4.71 10.06
CA LEU A 432 5.26 3.82 11.00
C LEU A 432 6.24 2.89 11.74
N ILE A 433 7.21 2.31 11.04
CA ILE A 433 8.27 1.49 11.64
C ILE A 433 9.08 2.30 12.64
N GLN A 434 9.52 3.51 12.28
CA GLN A 434 10.24 4.39 13.19
C GLN A 434 9.41 4.78 14.43
N TYR A 435 8.11 5.03 14.23
CA TYR A 435 7.18 5.32 15.31
C TYR A 435 7.06 4.15 16.29
N GLU A 436 6.89 2.93 15.80
CA GLU A 436 6.80 1.72 16.62
C GLU A 436 8.13 1.42 17.33
N HIS A 437 9.26 1.58 16.65
CA HIS A 437 10.58 1.43 17.27
C HIS A 437 10.74 2.38 18.46
N LYS A 438 10.44 3.66 18.25
CA LYS A 438 10.49 4.67 19.32
C LYS A 438 9.51 4.37 20.47
N ALA A 439 8.32 3.85 20.15
CA ALA A 439 7.34 3.46 21.15
C ALA A 439 7.85 2.31 22.02
N HIS A 440 8.50 1.31 21.40
CA HIS A 440 9.14 0.21 22.13
C HIS A 440 10.28 0.71 23.05
N ASP A 441 11.15 1.59 22.56
CA ASP A 441 12.26 2.16 23.34
C ASP A 441 11.76 2.99 24.52
N ASN A 442 10.77 3.86 24.29
CA ASN A 442 10.18 4.66 25.37
C ASN A 442 9.57 3.77 26.46
N LEU A 443 8.88 2.71 26.06
CA LEU A 443 8.27 1.78 27.02
C LEU A 443 9.34 1.01 27.82
N ARG A 444 10.45 0.61 27.19
CA ARG A 444 11.60 -0.03 27.88
C ARG A 444 12.21 0.89 28.92
N GLU A 445 12.45 2.16 28.59
CA GLU A 445 13.00 3.14 29.52
C GLU A 445 12.02 3.43 30.68
N GLU A 446 10.72 3.49 30.43
CA GLU A 446 9.70 3.64 31.47
C GLU A 446 9.71 2.43 32.43
N ILE A 447 9.72 1.21 31.89
CA ILE A 447 9.79 -0.02 32.69
C ILE A 447 11.07 -0.06 33.53
N LYS A 448 12.21 0.31 32.95
CA LYS A 448 13.50 0.38 33.64
C LYS A 448 13.48 1.40 34.78
N THR A 449 12.90 2.57 34.53
CA THR A 449 12.73 3.61 35.55
C THR A 449 11.86 3.11 36.70
N LEU A 450 10.67 2.56 36.38
CA LEU A 450 9.78 1.99 37.40
C LEU A 450 10.43 0.85 38.20
N ASN A 451 11.21 -0.01 37.53
CA ASN A 451 11.93 -1.08 38.22
C ASN A 451 13.00 -0.54 39.17
N ASN A 452 13.76 0.48 38.76
CA ASN A 452 14.77 1.12 39.60
C ASN A 452 14.13 1.83 40.81
N ASP A 453 13.06 2.60 40.60
CA ASP A 453 12.28 3.24 41.67
C ASP A 453 11.72 2.20 42.65
N GLY A 454 11.30 1.06 42.14
CA GLY A 454 10.86 -0.08 42.94
C GLY A 454 11.98 -0.69 43.77
N LEU A 455 13.17 -0.87 43.19
CA LEU A 455 14.35 -1.37 43.90
C LEU A 455 14.80 -0.41 45.00
N ASP A 456 14.85 0.89 44.72
CA ASP A 456 15.19 1.92 45.70
C ASP A 456 14.19 1.95 46.87
N ALA A 457 12.90 1.89 46.58
CA ALA A 457 11.86 1.81 47.59
C ALA A 457 11.98 0.53 48.43
N TYR A 458 12.26 -0.61 47.79
CA TYR A 458 12.47 -1.89 48.47
C TYR A 458 13.68 -1.85 49.44
N GLN A 459 14.81 -1.32 48.96
CA GLN A 459 16.05 -1.20 49.77
C GLN A 459 15.85 -0.28 50.99
N ASN A 460 15.04 0.77 50.84
CA ASN A 460 14.70 1.69 51.93
C ASN A 460 13.56 1.18 52.85
N GLY A 461 13.08 -0.04 52.66
CA GLY A 461 12.02 -0.64 53.49
C GLY A 461 10.61 -0.16 53.19
N TYR A 462 10.38 0.63 52.10
CA TYR A 462 9.08 1.12 51.69
C TYR A 462 8.35 0.10 50.77
N TYR A 463 8.12 -1.11 51.29
CA TYR A 463 7.61 -2.26 50.52
C TYR A 463 6.29 -2.00 49.82
N GLY A 464 5.38 -1.19 50.41
CA GLY A 464 4.12 -0.81 49.74
C GLY A 464 4.33 -0.01 48.46
N ARG A 465 5.25 0.99 48.50
CA ARG A 465 5.63 1.75 47.30
C ARG A 465 6.39 0.90 46.28
N ALA A 466 7.28 0.04 46.74
CA ALA A 466 7.98 -0.90 45.87
C ALA A 466 7.01 -1.80 45.12
N LEU A 467 5.97 -2.30 45.78
CA LEU A 467 4.91 -3.09 45.15
C LEU A 467 4.16 -2.31 44.08
N GLU A 468 3.84 -1.03 44.34
CA GLU A 468 3.17 -0.18 43.33
C GLU A 468 4.04 0.03 42.10
N PHE A 469 5.32 0.32 42.23
CA PHE A 469 6.25 0.51 41.13
C PHE A 469 6.44 -0.78 40.32
N PHE A 470 6.73 -1.89 40.97
CA PHE A 470 6.90 -3.16 40.30
C PHE A 470 5.61 -3.66 39.64
N ASN A 471 4.45 -3.41 40.25
CA ASN A 471 3.19 -3.77 39.64
C ASN A 471 2.90 -2.97 38.34
N LYS A 472 3.17 -1.65 38.37
CA LYS A 472 3.07 -0.83 37.13
C LYS A 472 4.05 -1.32 36.06
N ALA A 473 5.30 -1.61 36.40
CA ALA A 473 6.25 -2.16 35.44
C ALA A 473 5.80 -3.52 34.91
N PHE A 474 5.21 -4.35 35.76
CA PHE A 474 4.70 -5.66 35.41
C PHE A 474 3.42 -5.62 34.57
N ASP A 475 2.59 -4.59 34.72
CA ASP A 475 1.44 -4.36 33.85
C ASP A 475 1.86 -4.08 32.40
N TYR A 476 2.99 -3.40 32.20
CA TYR A 476 3.59 -3.18 30.89
C TYR A 476 4.29 -4.43 30.33
N MET A 477 4.95 -5.21 31.18
CA MET A 477 5.64 -6.46 30.82
C MET A 477 5.25 -7.60 31.76
N PRO A 478 4.03 -8.13 31.63
CA PRO A 478 3.44 -9.07 32.57
C PRO A 478 4.11 -10.45 32.64
N TYR A 479 5.20 -10.68 31.88
CA TYR A 479 5.91 -11.97 31.77
C TYR A 479 7.43 -11.81 31.88
N ASN A 480 7.89 -10.66 32.32
CA ASN A 480 9.30 -10.45 32.63
C ASN A 480 9.66 -11.19 33.92
N PRO A 481 10.56 -12.22 33.89
CA PRO A 481 10.91 -13.00 35.11
C PRO A 481 11.53 -12.14 36.20
N SER A 482 12.34 -11.12 35.83
CA SER A 482 12.98 -10.24 36.81
C SER A 482 11.96 -9.40 37.58
N LEU A 483 10.94 -8.88 36.90
CA LEU A 483 9.82 -8.15 37.51
C LEU A 483 8.98 -9.08 38.39
N ALA A 484 8.70 -10.29 37.92
CA ALA A 484 7.97 -11.30 38.69
C ALA A 484 8.72 -11.66 39.98
N LEU A 485 10.04 -11.81 39.92
CA LEU A 485 10.88 -12.07 41.09
C LEU A 485 10.84 -10.90 42.08
N ASN A 486 11.01 -9.66 41.62
CA ASN A 486 10.95 -8.45 42.44
C ASN A 486 9.58 -8.32 43.14
N LEU A 487 8.49 -8.61 42.43
CA LEU A 487 7.11 -8.64 42.99
C LEU A 487 6.99 -9.69 44.09
N LEU A 488 7.41 -10.92 43.86
CA LEU A 488 7.35 -11.99 44.86
C LEU A 488 8.15 -11.67 46.12
N GLN A 489 9.38 -11.17 45.93
CA GLN A 489 10.22 -10.75 47.06
C GLN A 489 9.56 -9.62 47.87
N THR A 490 8.93 -8.67 47.17
CA THR A 490 8.24 -7.53 47.80
C THR A 490 7.01 -7.99 48.56
N ILE A 491 6.16 -8.85 47.94
CA ILE A 491 4.96 -9.41 48.58
C ILE A 491 5.34 -10.20 49.84
N SER A 492 6.44 -10.96 49.80
CA SER A 492 6.91 -11.73 50.97
C SER A 492 7.32 -10.85 52.17
N LYS A 493 7.75 -9.61 51.93
CA LYS A 493 8.15 -8.65 52.99
C LYS A 493 6.96 -7.89 53.58
N ILE A 494 5.86 -7.70 52.84
CA ILE A 494 4.68 -6.95 53.31
C ILE A 494 3.91 -7.72 54.39
N GLY A 495 4.00 -9.06 54.45
CA GLY A 495 3.45 -9.89 55.53
C GLY A 495 1.93 -9.99 55.62
N GLY A 496 1.18 -9.26 54.78
CA GLY A 496 -0.29 -9.29 54.72
C GLY A 496 -0.76 -9.61 53.31
N VAL A 497 -1.21 -10.84 53.07
CA VAL A 497 -1.66 -11.28 51.72
C VAL A 497 -3.17 -11.10 51.62
N ASN A 498 -3.61 -10.11 50.87
CA ASN A 498 -5.01 -10.01 50.44
C ASN A 498 -5.27 -10.91 49.19
N LYS A 499 -6.53 -11.01 48.73
CA LYS A 499 -6.90 -11.86 47.58
C LYS A 499 -6.17 -11.46 46.29
N ASP A 500 -5.92 -10.16 46.11
CA ASP A 500 -5.29 -9.63 44.88
C ASP A 500 -3.78 -9.88 44.88
N THR A 501 -3.09 -9.65 46.00
CA THR A 501 -1.66 -9.98 46.15
C THR A 501 -1.41 -11.48 46.09
N ALA A 502 -2.32 -12.32 46.60
CA ALA A 502 -2.24 -13.78 46.45
C ALA A 502 -2.36 -14.23 45.00
N ARG A 503 -3.27 -13.61 44.23
CA ARG A 503 -3.43 -13.89 42.79
C ARG A 503 -2.20 -13.47 42.00
N LEU A 504 -1.68 -12.27 42.27
CA LEU A 504 -0.45 -11.76 41.67
C LEU A 504 0.75 -12.66 41.97
N ALA A 505 0.95 -13.06 43.21
CA ALA A 505 2.02 -13.96 43.63
C ALA A 505 1.97 -15.30 42.87
N ARG A 506 0.80 -15.94 42.77
CA ARG A 506 0.63 -17.20 42.01
C ARG A 506 1.02 -17.01 40.53
N ARG A 507 0.62 -15.91 39.91
CA ARG A 507 0.99 -15.59 38.55
C ARG A 507 2.51 -15.43 38.40
N CYS A 508 3.17 -14.73 39.31
CA CYS A 508 4.62 -14.57 39.30
C CYS A 508 5.35 -15.91 39.45
N VAL A 509 4.86 -16.83 40.32
CA VAL A 509 5.46 -18.17 40.48
C VAL A 509 5.43 -18.94 39.16
N VAL A 510 4.28 -18.97 38.49
CA VAL A 510 4.14 -19.66 37.19
C VAL A 510 5.13 -19.12 36.15
N ILE A 511 5.32 -17.80 36.11
CA ILE A 511 6.26 -17.16 35.17
C ILE A 511 7.72 -17.57 35.45
N LEU A 512 8.10 -17.66 36.73
CA LEU A 512 9.46 -18.06 37.13
C LEU A 512 9.71 -19.55 36.83
N GLU A 513 8.75 -20.43 37.11
CA GLU A 513 8.83 -21.85 36.78
C GLU A 513 9.02 -22.07 35.28
N GLN A 514 8.33 -21.31 34.47
CA GLN A 514 8.46 -21.36 33.02
C GLN A 514 9.79 -20.77 32.50
N SER A 515 10.39 -19.80 33.19
CA SER A 515 11.66 -19.19 32.79
C SER A 515 12.88 -20.08 33.11
N GLU A 516 12.77 -20.97 34.10
CA GLU A 516 13.82 -21.93 34.42
C GLU A 516 13.85 -23.15 33.50
N LEU A 517 12.78 -23.36 32.70
CA LEU A 517 12.67 -24.47 31.76
C LEU A 517 13.12 -24.13 30.32
N ASN A 518 13.52 -22.89 30.07
CA ASN A 518 14.09 -22.38 28.81
C ASN A 518 15.53 -21.92 29.04
#